data_cb95f7580a5886d7c68e454341c2949f
#
_entry.id   cb95f7580a5886d7c68e454341c2949f
#
_cell.length_a   1.000
_cell.length_b   1.000
_cell.length_c   1.000
_cell.angle_alpha   90.00
_cell.angle_beta   90.00
_cell.angle_gamma   90.00
#
_symmetry.space_group_name_H-M   'P 1'
#
loop_
_entity.id
_entity.type
_entity.pdbx_description
1 polymer ?
#
loop_
_entity_poly.entity_id
_entity_poly.type
_entity_poly.pdbx_seq_one_letter_code
_entity_poly.pdbx_strand_id
1 'polypeptide(L)'
;KTKNAQNFVVVGGGFIGLEVAENFIEAGKSVKLVELGNQVMAPVDFDIASFVHEKAKQKGLELLLNVGVEKFKDKGETIEVFLNNGTSIETDAVILAIGVKPETKLAVEAGLEIGETRGILVNEFMQTSNPDIYAVGDAIEVAHYINNKKVLIPLAWPANRQGRIVADNIVLGNQYKYTGSLGSSILKFFELSVASTGLNEKTLKKFGIPYKTAIVTRGHHAGYYPGAKN
;
A
#
# COMPACT_ATOMS: atom_id res chain seq x y z
N LYS A 1 -12.63 -23.92 2.51
CA LYS A 1 -12.34 -23.81 3.97
C LYS A 1 -12.85 -22.49 4.57
N THR A 2 -12.89 -21.37 3.87
CA THR A 2 -13.24 -20.05 4.45
C THR A 2 -14.74 -19.78 4.62
N LYS A 3 -15.65 -20.55 3.99
CA LYS A 3 -17.10 -20.29 4.07
C LYS A 3 -17.67 -20.31 5.49
N ASN A 4 -17.10 -21.13 6.37
CA ASN A 4 -17.56 -21.28 7.76
C ASN A 4 -16.65 -20.58 8.78
N ALA A 5 -15.54 -19.99 8.33
CA ALA A 5 -14.61 -19.26 9.19
C ALA A 5 -15.28 -18.03 9.84
N GLN A 6 -15.05 -17.84 11.14
CA GLN A 6 -15.58 -16.73 11.92
C GLN A 6 -14.47 -15.80 12.42
N ASN A 7 -13.28 -16.36 12.67
CA ASN A 7 -12.15 -15.67 13.26
C ASN A 7 -11.03 -15.55 12.22
N PHE A 8 -10.56 -14.34 11.98
CA PHE A 8 -9.54 -14.05 10.98
C PHE A 8 -8.36 -13.30 11.60
N VAL A 9 -7.16 -13.67 11.19
CA VAL A 9 -5.96 -12.85 11.41
C VAL A 9 -5.52 -12.27 10.09
N VAL A 10 -5.44 -10.96 10.01
CA VAL A 10 -4.87 -10.22 8.89
C VAL A 10 -3.47 -9.76 9.28
N VAL A 11 -2.46 -10.12 8.51
CA VAL A 11 -1.06 -9.74 8.76
C VAL A 11 -0.65 -8.65 7.79
N GLY A 12 -0.35 -7.47 8.32
CA GLY A 12 -0.01 -6.27 7.57
C GLY A 12 -1.12 -5.22 7.55
N GLY A 13 -0.80 -4.00 8.01
CA GLY A 13 -1.71 -2.85 8.15
C GLY A 13 -1.66 -1.86 6.98
N GLY A 14 -1.28 -2.30 5.78
CA GLY A 14 -1.35 -1.51 4.55
C GLY A 14 -2.77 -1.41 3.99
N PHE A 15 -2.90 -0.85 2.77
CA PHE A 15 -4.18 -0.72 2.06
C PHE A 15 -4.96 -2.04 2.01
N ILE A 16 -4.33 -3.09 1.48
CA ILE A 16 -4.96 -4.41 1.29
C ILE A 16 -5.42 -4.99 2.63
N GLY A 17 -4.57 -4.92 3.66
CA GLY A 17 -4.91 -5.48 4.98
C GLY A 17 -6.10 -4.79 5.62
N LEU A 18 -6.19 -3.47 5.53
CA LEU A 18 -7.31 -2.69 6.07
C LEU A 18 -8.60 -2.93 5.29
N GLU A 19 -8.56 -2.94 3.95
CA GLU A 19 -9.73 -3.24 3.12
C GLU A 19 -10.28 -4.65 3.36
N VAL A 20 -9.39 -5.63 3.50
CA VAL A 20 -9.80 -7.01 3.82
C VAL A 20 -10.39 -7.09 5.21
N ALA A 21 -9.78 -6.44 6.21
CA ALA A 21 -10.28 -6.43 7.58
C ALA A 21 -11.66 -5.77 7.68
N GLU A 22 -11.87 -4.62 7.00
CA GLU A 22 -13.16 -3.94 6.89
C GLU A 22 -14.23 -4.89 6.36
N ASN A 23 -13.97 -5.53 5.20
CA ASN A 23 -14.93 -6.41 4.56
C ASN A 23 -15.32 -7.62 5.44
N PHE A 24 -14.38 -8.20 6.17
CA PHE A 24 -14.71 -9.27 7.10
C PHE A 24 -15.53 -8.81 8.30
N ILE A 25 -15.23 -7.62 8.84
CA ILE A 25 -16.02 -7.05 9.95
C ILE A 25 -17.44 -6.72 9.47
N GLU A 26 -17.60 -6.12 8.29
CA GLU A 26 -18.92 -5.85 7.70
C GLU A 26 -19.70 -7.14 7.41
N ALA A 27 -19.00 -8.24 7.13
CA ALA A 27 -19.60 -9.58 7.02
C ALA A 27 -19.88 -10.25 8.38
N GLY A 28 -19.71 -9.55 9.50
CA GLY A 28 -19.99 -10.05 10.85
C GLY A 28 -18.93 -11.00 11.40
N LYS A 29 -17.69 -10.95 10.88
CA LYS A 29 -16.57 -11.78 11.31
C LYS A 29 -15.73 -11.09 12.39
N SER A 30 -15.06 -11.88 13.22
CA SER A 30 -14.05 -11.39 14.17
C SER A 30 -12.70 -11.27 13.47
N VAL A 31 -12.05 -10.11 13.60
CA VAL A 31 -10.77 -9.84 12.92
C VAL A 31 -9.76 -9.26 13.88
N LYS A 32 -8.55 -9.83 13.87
CA LYS A 32 -7.35 -9.26 14.48
C LYS A 32 -6.37 -8.88 13.37
N LEU A 33 -5.84 -7.67 13.41
CA LEU A 33 -4.84 -7.20 12.46
C LEU A 33 -3.49 -7.07 13.17
N VAL A 34 -2.49 -7.79 12.68
CA VAL A 34 -1.11 -7.78 13.19
C VAL A 34 -0.25 -6.90 12.28
N GLU A 35 0.38 -5.87 12.85
CA GLU A 35 1.26 -4.95 12.12
C GLU A 35 2.60 -4.82 12.86
N LEU A 36 3.69 -5.01 12.12
CA LEU A 36 5.06 -4.93 12.66
C LEU A 36 5.42 -3.49 13.04
N GLY A 37 4.88 -2.52 12.33
CA GLY A 37 5.08 -1.10 12.60
C GLY A 37 4.24 -0.60 13.80
N ASN A 38 4.54 0.61 14.21
CA ASN A 38 3.80 1.29 15.29
C ASN A 38 2.46 1.89 14.80
N GLN A 39 2.14 1.77 13.54
CA GLN A 39 0.91 2.28 12.92
C GLN A 39 0.51 1.46 11.71
N VAL A 40 -0.77 1.47 11.38
CA VAL A 40 -1.28 1.09 10.06
C VAL A 40 -1.12 2.26 9.06
N MET A 41 -1.37 2.02 7.77
CA MET A 41 -1.29 3.06 6.74
C MET A 41 0.08 3.78 6.71
N ALA A 42 1.15 3.03 6.51
CA ALA A 42 2.51 3.58 6.43
C ALA A 42 2.69 4.79 5.48
N PRO A 43 1.92 4.97 4.38
CA PRO A 43 2.01 6.16 3.52
C PRO A 43 1.60 7.48 4.18
N VAL A 44 0.87 7.47 5.28
CA VAL A 44 0.50 8.69 6.04
C VAL A 44 1.32 8.81 7.32
N ASP A 45 1.43 10.01 7.88
CA ASP A 45 2.08 10.22 9.17
C ASP A 45 1.16 9.79 10.33
N PHE A 46 1.73 9.64 11.53
CA PHE A 46 1.04 9.03 12.67
C PHE A 46 -0.21 9.78 13.11
N ASP A 47 -0.21 11.10 13.01
CA ASP A 47 -1.36 11.95 13.33
C ASP A 47 -2.59 11.59 12.49
N ILE A 48 -2.41 11.33 11.19
CA ILE A 48 -3.48 10.87 10.30
C ILE A 48 -3.82 9.39 10.56
N ALA A 49 -2.81 8.53 10.75
CA ALA A 49 -3.02 7.12 11.05
C ALA A 49 -3.82 6.91 12.35
N SER A 50 -3.71 7.81 13.31
CA SER A 50 -4.44 7.75 14.59
C SER A 50 -5.96 7.75 14.42
N PHE A 51 -6.48 8.46 13.42
CA PHE A 51 -7.92 8.41 13.08
C PHE A 51 -8.34 7.03 12.56
N VAL A 52 -7.46 6.36 11.81
CA VAL A 52 -7.72 4.99 11.35
C VAL A 52 -7.69 4.01 12.51
N HIS A 53 -6.75 4.16 13.47
CA HIS A 53 -6.70 3.35 14.68
C HIS A 53 -7.96 3.49 15.52
N GLU A 54 -8.42 4.73 15.73
CA GLU A 54 -9.64 4.98 16.49
C GLU A 54 -10.89 4.40 15.79
N LYS A 55 -10.99 4.56 14.46
CA LYS A 55 -12.07 3.97 13.68
C LYS A 55 -12.04 2.44 13.73
N ALA A 56 -10.86 1.83 13.62
CA ALA A 56 -10.67 0.39 13.74
C ALA A 56 -11.21 -0.13 15.08
N LYS A 57 -10.82 0.52 16.17
CA LYS A 57 -11.30 0.19 17.53
C LYS A 57 -12.82 0.34 17.66
N GLN A 58 -13.40 1.45 17.15
CA GLN A 58 -14.85 1.67 17.17
C GLN A 58 -15.64 0.59 16.42
N LYS A 59 -15.04 0.03 15.37
CA LYS A 59 -15.64 -1.03 14.54
C LYS A 59 -15.33 -2.44 15.02
N GLY A 60 -14.61 -2.58 16.12
CA GLY A 60 -14.27 -3.90 16.70
C GLY A 60 -13.09 -4.61 16.05
N LEU A 61 -12.29 -3.91 15.24
CA LEU A 61 -11.03 -4.44 14.75
C LEU A 61 -9.98 -4.35 15.86
N GLU A 62 -9.44 -5.50 16.27
CA GLU A 62 -8.32 -5.55 17.20
C GLU A 62 -7.00 -5.32 16.46
N LEU A 63 -6.34 -4.18 16.74
CA LEU A 63 -5.03 -3.85 16.19
C LEU A 63 -3.91 -4.29 17.14
N LEU A 64 -3.03 -5.15 16.66
CA LEU A 64 -1.81 -5.58 17.33
C LEU A 64 -0.62 -4.92 16.63
N LEU A 65 -0.22 -3.76 17.14
CA LEU A 65 0.87 -2.94 16.59
C LEU A 65 2.20 -3.27 17.27
N ASN A 66 3.33 -2.97 16.60
CA ASN A 66 4.68 -3.32 17.01
C ASN A 66 4.87 -4.83 17.25
N VAL A 67 4.12 -5.64 16.53
CA VAL A 67 4.12 -7.09 16.67
C VAL A 67 4.24 -7.75 15.29
N GLY A 68 5.18 -8.66 15.17
CA GLY A 68 5.39 -9.46 13.96
C GLY A 68 4.93 -10.91 14.13
N VAL A 69 4.56 -11.53 13.04
CA VAL A 69 4.31 -12.98 13.01
C VAL A 69 5.64 -13.71 12.79
N GLU A 70 5.92 -14.72 13.61
CA GLU A 70 7.12 -15.56 13.50
C GLU A 70 6.85 -16.83 12.71
N LYS A 71 5.74 -17.51 13.02
CA LYS A 71 5.39 -18.78 12.38
C LYS A 71 3.91 -19.09 12.49
N PHE A 72 3.48 -20.01 11.66
CA PHE A 72 2.14 -20.59 11.68
C PHE A 72 2.24 -22.09 12.02
N LYS A 73 1.26 -22.59 12.77
CA LYS A 73 1.11 -24.01 13.02
C LYS A 73 -0.31 -24.43 12.66
N ASP A 74 -0.42 -25.34 11.72
CA ASP A 74 -1.70 -25.96 11.35
C ASP A 74 -2.14 -26.90 12.48
N LYS A 75 -3.38 -26.74 12.96
CA LYS A 75 -4.03 -27.60 13.96
C LYS A 75 -5.20 -28.40 13.36
N GLY A 76 -5.30 -28.43 12.04
CA GLY A 76 -6.36 -29.11 11.31
C GLY A 76 -7.55 -28.20 11.04
N GLU A 77 -8.38 -27.90 12.02
CA GLU A 77 -9.53 -26.99 11.87
C GLU A 77 -9.15 -25.52 12.04
N THR A 78 -8.15 -25.24 12.88
CA THR A 78 -7.65 -23.89 13.18
C THR A 78 -6.16 -23.75 12.85
N ILE A 79 -5.68 -22.52 12.88
CA ILE A 79 -4.27 -22.14 12.70
C ILE A 79 -3.84 -21.38 13.97
N GLU A 80 -2.73 -21.80 14.55
CA GLU A 80 -2.06 -21.07 15.63
C GLU A 80 -1.00 -20.16 15.03
N VAL A 81 -1.16 -18.83 15.24
CA VAL A 81 -0.26 -17.78 14.76
C VAL A 81 0.63 -17.35 15.92
N PHE A 82 1.94 -17.63 15.84
CA PHE A 82 2.91 -17.24 16.86
C PHE A 82 3.46 -15.84 16.56
N LEU A 83 3.50 -15.00 17.58
CA LEU A 83 3.95 -13.63 17.50
C LEU A 83 5.32 -13.44 18.17
N ASN A 84 6.10 -12.46 17.67
CA ASN A 84 7.46 -12.18 18.15
C ASN A 84 7.52 -11.61 19.59
N ASN A 85 6.39 -11.35 20.21
CA ASN A 85 6.29 -10.95 21.61
C ASN A 85 6.06 -12.15 22.56
N GLY A 86 6.15 -13.40 22.05
CA GLY A 86 5.97 -14.63 22.80
C GLY A 86 4.51 -15.08 22.98
N THR A 87 3.55 -14.35 22.43
CA THR A 87 2.13 -14.74 22.47
C THR A 87 1.72 -15.50 21.22
N SER A 88 0.53 -16.14 21.24
CA SER A 88 -0.06 -16.76 20.05
C SER A 88 -1.55 -16.43 19.94
N ILE A 89 -2.08 -16.54 18.71
CA ILE A 89 -3.49 -16.34 18.37
C ILE A 89 -3.98 -17.58 17.65
N GLU A 90 -5.09 -18.15 18.11
CA GLU A 90 -5.80 -19.19 17.38
C GLU A 90 -6.86 -18.56 16.46
N THR A 91 -6.93 -19.01 15.21
CA THR A 91 -7.80 -18.43 14.18
C THR A 91 -8.23 -19.49 13.16
N ASP A 92 -9.34 -19.25 12.49
CA ASP A 92 -9.83 -20.15 11.43
C ASP A 92 -9.10 -19.93 10.10
N ALA A 93 -8.64 -18.67 9.86
CA ALA A 93 -7.93 -18.32 8.63
C ALA A 93 -6.97 -17.17 8.84
N VAL A 94 -5.91 -17.14 8.04
CA VAL A 94 -4.92 -16.06 8.01
C VAL A 94 -4.84 -15.47 6.62
N ILE A 95 -4.84 -14.13 6.54
CA ILE A 95 -4.63 -13.37 5.31
C ILE A 95 -3.28 -12.67 5.41
N LEU A 96 -2.39 -12.94 4.48
CA LEU A 96 -1.10 -12.27 4.40
C LEU A 96 -1.21 -11.04 3.48
N ALA A 97 -1.11 -9.86 4.05
CA ALA A 97 -1.14 -8.56 3.36
C ALA A 97 0.17 -7.76 3.61
N ILE A 98 1.30 -8.47 3.61
CA ILE A 98 2.63 -7.96 3.97
C ILE A 98 3.36 -7.23 2.85
N GLY A 99 2.62 -6.77 1.85
CA GLY A 99 3.13 -6.04 0.69
C GLY A 99 3.33 -6.91 -0.54
N VAL A 100 3.73 -6.25 -1.62
CA VAL A 100 3.96 -6.83 -2.93
C VAL A 100 5.42 -6.68 -3.34
N LYS A 101 5.91 -7.59 -4.17
CA LYS A 101 7.22 -7.50 -4.82
C LYS A 101 7.01 -7.49 -6.32
N PRO A 102 7.79 -6.69 -7.07
CA PRO A 102 7.71 -6.73 -8.52
C PRO A 102 8.12 -8.12 -9.03
N GLU A 103 7.32 -8.68 -9.93
CA GLU A 103 7.67 -9.93 -10.62
C GLU A 103 8.59 -9.61 -11.79
N THR A 104 9.88 -9.79 -11.58
CA THR A 104 10.92 -9.43 -12.54
C THR A 104 11.68 -10.61 -13.12
N LYS A 105 11.26 -11.84 -12.81
CA LYS A 105 11.97 -13.05 -13.24
C LYS A 105 12.15 -13.10 -14.76
N LEU A 106 11.08 -12.88 -15.51
CA LEU A 106 11.14 -12.88 -16.98
C LEU A 106 12.06 -11.78 -17.52
N ALA A 107 12.05 -10.59 -16.89
CA ALA A 107 12.92 -9.49 -17.28
C ALA A 107 14.41 -9.82 -17.05
N VAL A 108 14.74 -10.44 -15.91
CA VAL A 108 16.10 -10.91 -15.60
C VAL A 108 16.55 -11.99 -16.59
N GLU A 109 15.70 -12.96 -16.88
CA GLU A 109 15.99 -14.03 -17.86
C GLU A 109 16.19 -13.48 -19.28
N ALA A 110 15.52 -12.36 -19.61
CA ALA A 110 15.70 -11.64 -20.87
C ALA A 110 16.91 -10.70 -20.87
N GLY A 111 17.69 -10.64 -19.78
CA GLY A 111 18.88 -9.79 -19.66
C GLY A 111 18.58 -8.30 -19.48
N LEU A 112 17.37 -7.94 -19.02
CA LEU A 112 17.01 -6.54 -18.76
C LEU A 112 17.58 -6.05 -17.42
N GLU A 113 17.90 -4.77 -17.35
CA GLU A 113 18.41 -4.15 -16.13
C GLU A 113 17.33 -4.00 -15.05
N ILE A 114 17.71 -4.35 -13.83
CA ILE A 114 16.86 -4.25 -12.63
C ILE A 114 17.47 -3.21 -11.68
N GLY A 115 16.65 -2.31 -11.16
CA GLY A 115 17.10 -1.24 -10.28
C GLY A 115 17.27 -1.66 -8.81
N GLU A 116 17.71 -0.72 -7.99
CA GLU A 116 17.96 -0.92 -6.55
C GLU A 116 16.69 -1.30 -5.79
N THR A 117 15.52 -0.84 -6.22
CA THR A 117 14.22 -1.20 -5.64
C THR A 117 13.70 -2.56 -6.11
N ARG A 118 14.49 -3.27 -6.95
CA ARG A 118 14.15 -4.53 -7.63
C ARG A 118 13.08 -4.39 -8.71
N GLY A 119 12.72 -3.16 -9.11
CA GLY A 119 11.88 -2.91 -10.28
C GLY A 119 12.70 -2.93 -11.58
N ILE A 120 12.03 -3.18 -12.69
CA ILE A 120 12.67 -3.09 -14.03
C ILE A 120 13.02 -1.63 -14.28
N LEU A 121 14.26 -1.38 -14.69
CA LEU A 121 14.69 -0.03 -15.07
C LEU A 121 14.06 0.37 -16.39
N VAL A 122 13.53 1.58 -16.44
CA VAL A 122 13.00 2.19 -17.65
C VAL A 122 13.50 3.62 -17.79
N ASN A 123 13.60 4.08 -19.04
CA ASN A 123 13.84 5.48 -19.34
C ASN A 123 12.53 6.30 -19.30
N GLU A 124 12.62 7.57 -19.63
CA GLU A 124 11.48 8.50 -19.64
C GLU A 124 10.37 8.14 -20.66
N PHE A 125 10.67 7.30 -21.63
CA PHE A 125 9.73 6.78 -22.63
C PHE A 125 9.18 5.40 -22.27
N MET A 126 9.50 4.88 -21.09
CA MET A 126 9.15 3.54 -20.59
C MET A 126 9.86 2.39 -21.33
N GLN A 127 10.94 2.67 -22.07
CA GLN A 127 11.80 1.62 -22.64
C GLN A 127 12.72 1.06 -21.56
N THR A 128 12.95 -0.23 -21.60
CA THR A 128 13.92 -0.95 -20.77
C THR A 128 15.36 -0.74 -21.28
N SER A 129 16.33 -1.49 -20.75
CA SER A 129 17.69 -1.55 -21.29
C SER A 129 17.75 -2.10 -22.72
N ASN A 130 16.72 -2.82 -23.17
CA ASN A 130 16.53 -3.18 -24.57
C ASN A 130 15.53 -2.20 -25.21
N PRO A 131 15.91 -1.44 -26.27
CA PRO A 131 15.07 -0.43 -26.89
C PRO A 131 13.79 -0.98 -27.56
N ASP A 132 13.73 -2.28 -27.83
CA ASP A 132 12.57 -2.94 -28.42
C ASP A 132 11.57 -3.43 -27.35
N ILE A 133 11.91 -3.28 -26.06
CA ILE A 133 11.08 -3.75 -24.94
C ILE A 133 10.70 -2.58 -24.03
N TYR A 134 9.41 -2.46 -23.79
CA TYR A 134 8.84 -1.49 -22.85
C TYR A 134 8.33 -2.20 -21.60
N ALA A 135 8.38 -1.51 -20.46
CA ALA A 135 7.80 -2.01 -19.21
C ALA A 135 7.02 -0.91 -18.50
N VAL A 136 5.90 -1.29 -17.85
CA VAL A 136 4.98 -0.38 -17.17
C VAL A 136 4.40 -1.02 -15.90
N GLY A 137 3.76 -0.22 -15.06
CA GLY A 137 2.99 -0.67 -13.91
C GLY A 137 3.84 -1.01 -12.69
N ASP A 138 3.36 -1.95 -11.90
CA ASP A 138 3.91 -2.27 -10.58
C ASP A 138 5.31 -2.89 -10.61
N ALA A 139 5.72 -3.40 -11.78
CA ALA A 139 6.99 -4.07 -11.95
C ALA A 139 8.17 -3.13 -12.25
N ILE A 140 7.93 -1.84 -12.51
CA ILE A 140 8.96 -0.89 -12.90
C ILE A 140 9.42 0.01 -11.75
N GLU A 141 10.65 0.50 -11.86
CA GLU A 141 11.20 1.54 -11.01
C GLU A 141 11.03 2.91 -11.68
N VAL A 142 10.38 3.84 -10.99
CA VAL A 142 10.10 5.18 -11.51
C VAL A 142 10.71 6.28 -10.63
N ALA A 143 10.88 7.48 -11.17
CA ALA A 143 11.26 8.64 -10.39
C ALA A 143 10.07 9.15 -9.55
N HIS A 144 10.29 9.39 -8.26
CA HIS A 144 9.35 10.17 -7.45
C HIS A 144 9.45 11.63 -7.84
N TYR A 145 8.31 12.24 -8.22
CA TYR A 145 8.27 13.57 -8.85
C TYR A 145 8.93 14.70 -8.02
N ILE A 146 8.88 14.62 -6.67
CA ILE A 146 9.39 15.70 -5.81
C ILE A 146 10.91 15.63 -5.62
N ASN A 147 11.45 14.42 -5.36
CA ASN A 147 12.85 14.26 -4.95
C ASN A 147 13.71 13.47 -5.96
N ASN A 148 13.13 13.08 -7.09
CA ASN A 148 13.77 12.29 -8.16
C ASN A 148 14.37 10.95 -7.69
N LYS A 149 14.03 10.48 -6.48
CA LYS A 149 14.47 9.17 -6.02
C LYS A 149 13.72 8.08 -6.76
N LYS A 150 14.44 7.01 -7.04
CA LYS A 150 13.85 5.83 -7.65
C LYS A 150 13.02 5.06 -6.64
N VAL A 151 11.78 4.75 -7.01
CA VAL A 151 10.77 4.13 -6.15
C VAL A 151 9.89 3.16 -6.93
N LEU A 152 9.30 2.22 -6.21
CA LEU A 152 8.16 1.43 -6.72
C LEU A 152 6.87 2.16 -6.32
N ILE A 153 5.97 2.33 -7.26
CA ILE A 153 4.65 2.94 -7.02
C ILE A 153 3.58 2.00 -7.57
N PRO A 154 3.24 0.93 -6.83
CA PRO A 154 2.27 -0.08 -7.27
C PRO A 154 0.84 0.46 -7.09
N LEU A 155 0.44 1.36 -7.99
CA LEU A 155 -0.86 2.03 -8.01
C LEU A 155 -1.46 2.00 -9.42
N ALA A 156 -2.77 1.78 -9.50
CA ALA A 156 -3.48 1.60 -10.76
C ALA A 156 -3.41 2.83 -11.68
N TRP A 157 -3.49 4.05 -11.12
CA TRP A 157 -3.47 5.26 -11.95
C TRP A 157 -2.13 5.50 -12.66
N PRO A 158 -0.97 5.43 -11.99
CA PRO A 158 0.33 5.49 -12.67
C PRO A 158 0.46 4.42 -13.75
N ALA A 159 0.10 3.17 -13.45
CA ALA A 159 0.15 2.05 -14.40
C ALA A 159 -0.69 2.32 -15.65
N ASN A 160 -1.92 2.81 -15.48
CA ASN A 160 -2.82 3.15 -16.58
C ASN A 160 -2.25 4.26 -17.48
N ARG A 161 -1.70 5.33 -16.88
CA ARG A 161 -1.07 6.41 -17.61
C ARG A 161 0.18 5.96 -18.36
N GLN A 162 1.02 5.15 -17.74
CA GLN A 162 2.21 4.57 -18.37
C GLN A 162 1.85 3.70 -19.58
N GLY A 163 0.81 2.88 -19.46
CA GLY A 163 0.32 2.04 -20.56
C GLY A 163 -0.11 2.86 -21.78
N ARG A 164 -0.78 4.01 -21.56
CA ARG A 164 -1.14 4.93 -22.66
C ARG A 164 0.08 5.54 -23.33
N ILE A 165 1.03 6.04 -22.52
CA ILE A 165 2.27 6.62 -23.03
C ILE A 165 3.04 5.60 -23.87
N VAL A 166 3.13 4.36 -23.40
CA VAL A 166 3.81 3.29 -24.16
C VAL A 166 3.10 2.98 -25.48
N ALA A 167 1.78 2.90 -25.48
CA ALA A 167 1.02 2.65 -26.71
C ALA A 167 1.29 3.75 -27.76
N ASP A 168 1.29 5.02 -27.34
CA ASP A 168 1.60 6.13 -28.22
C ASP A 168 3.06 6.09 -28.71
N ASN A 169 4.01 5.81 -27.79
CA ASN A 169 5.44 5.75 -28.13
C ASN A 169 5.80 4.62 -29.08
N ILE A 170 5.14 3.47 -28.98
CA ILE A 170 5.35 2.35 -29.92
C ILE A 170 4.93 2.75 -31.35
N VAL A 171 3.81 3.47 -31.48
CA VAL A 171 3.24 3.81 -32.79
C VAL A 171 3.88 5.05 -33.39
N LEU A 172 4.14 6.08 -32.58
CA LEU A 172 4.56 7.40 -33.03
C LEU A 172 6.07 7.65 -32.88
N GLY A 173 6.82 6.68 -32.31
CA GLY A 173 8.20 6.86 -31.89
C GLY A 173 8.29 7.76 -30.63
N ASN A 174 9.10 7.45 -29.70
CA ASN A 174 9.33 8.04 -28.37
C ASN A 174 9.09 9.56 -28.21
N GLN A 175 7.83 10.00 -28.36
CA GLN A 175 7.43 11.40 -28.28
C GLN A 175 6.94 11.82 -26.90
N TYR A 176 6.33 10.90 -26.14
CA TYR A 176 5.68 11.18 -24.87
C TYR A 176 6.52 10.68 -23.70
N LYS A 177 6.86 11.61 -22.81
CA LYS A 177 7.68 11.34 -21.63
C LYS A 177 6.81 11.09 -20.41
N TYR A 178 7.21 10.11 -19.60
CA TYR A 178 6.70 9.93 -18.26
C TYR A 178 7.61 10.64 -17.26
N THR A 179 7.08 11.66 -16.57
CA THR A 179 7.86 12.54 -15.68
C THR A 179 7.90 12.07 -14.23
N GLY A 180 7.49 10.82 -13.97
CA GLY A 180 7.42 10.28 -12.62
C GLY A 180 6.03 10.38 -11.99
N SER A 181 5.94 10.07 -10.70
CA SER A 181 4.68 10.06 -9.95
C SER A 181 4.82 10.67 -8.57
N LEU A 182 3.75 11.29 -8.09
CA LEU A 182 3.61 11.76 -6.71
C LEU A 182 3.21 10.64 -5.73
N GLY A 183 2.82 9.47 -6.23
CA GLY A 183 2.31 8.38 -5.41
C GLY A 183 0.97 8.71 -4.73
N SER A 184 0.12 9.52 -5.38
CA SER A 184 -1.19 9.87 -4.81
C SER A 184 -2.05 8.63 -4.64
N SER A 185 -2.59 8.46 -3.44
CA SER A 185 -3.39 7.30 -3.06
C SER A 185 -4.55 7.69 -2.16
N ILE A 186 -5.59 6.88 -2.14
CA ILE A 186 -6.75 7.04 -1.29
C ILE A 186 -7.20 5.69 -0.78
N LEU A 187 -7.60 5.63 0.49
CA LEU A 187 -8.26 4.51 1.13
C LEU A 187 -9.62 4.97 1.66
N LYS A 188 -10.66 4.20 1.38
CA LYS A 188 -11.89 4.24 2.17
C LYS A 188 -11.77 3.17 3.25
N PHE A 189 -11.97 3.54 4.51
CA PHE A 189 -11.97 2.62 5.64
C PHE A 189 -13.19 2.91 6.52
N PHE A 190 -14.21 2.10 6.39
CA PHE A 190 -15.56 2.38 6.89
C PHE A 190 -16.07 3.76 6.40
N GLU A 191 -16.34 4.69 7.31
CA GLU A 191 -16.79 6.04 6.97
C GLU A 191 -15.63 7.04 6.76
N LEU A 192 -14.38 6.61 6.98
CA LEU A 192 -13.23 7.46 6.73
C LEU A 192 -12.76 7.37 5.28
N SER A 193 -12.34 8.51 4.73
CA SER A 193 -11.52 8.57 3.51
C SER A 193 -10.17 9.14 3.89
N VAL A 194 -9.12 8.37 3.66
CA VAL A 194 -7.73 8.77 3.94
C VAL A 194 -6.97 8.87 2.64
N ALA A 195 -6.51 10.07 2.31
CA ALA A 195 -5.76 10.31 1.08
C ALA A 195 -4.37 10.87 1.39
N SER A 196 -3.41 10.55 0.53
CA SER A 196 -2.06 11.11 0.60
C SER A 196 -1.52 11.41 -0.79
N THR A 197 -0.62 12.37 -0.86
CA THR A 197 0.11 12.70 -2.09
C THR A 197 1.49 13.24 -1.75
N GLY A 198 2.49 12.91 -2.55
CA GLY A 198 3.86 13.38 -2.36
C GLY A 198 4.58 12.69 -1.21
N LEU A 199 5.36 13.46 -0.45
CA LEU A 199 6.22 12.96 0.62
C LEU A 199 5.63 13.27 1.99
N ASN A 200 5.57 12.28 2.86
CA ASN A 200 5.21 12.44 4.27
C ASN A 200 6.44 12.83 5.12
N GLU A 201 6.22 13.24 6.38
CA GLU A 201 7.30 13.64 7.29
C GLU A 201 8.35 12.54 7.48
N LYS A 202 7.92 11.28 7.61
CA LYS A 202 8.84 10.14 7.78
C LYS A 202 9.81 10.05 6.61
N THR A 203 9.32 10.23 5.40
CA THR A 203 10.12 10.20 4.18
C THR A 203 11.03 11.43 4.08
N LEU A 204 10.53 12.62 4.39
CA LEU A 204 11.32 13.85 4.42
C LEU A 204 12.46 13.75 5.43
N LYS A 205 12.19 13.26 6.64
CA LYS A 205 13.21 13.00 7.67
C LYS A 205 14.25 11.99 7.19
N LYS A 206 13.82 10.87 6.59
CA LYS A 206 14.73 9.85 6.04
C LYS A 206 15.71 10.40 5.02
N PHE A 207 15.28 11.35 4.19
CA PHE A 207 16.12 11.94 3.15
C PHE A 207 16.77 13.26 3.56
N GLY A 208 16.61 13.72 4.80
CA GLY A 208 17.17 14.96 5.29
C GLY A 208 16.62 16.21 4.57
N ILE A 209 15.40 16.17 4.07
CA ILE A 209 14.75 17.27 3.36
C ILE A 209 14.09 18.19 4.37
N PRO A 210 14.46 19.49 4.44
CA PRO A 210 13.81 20.44 5.32
C PRO A 210 12.33 20.63 4.97
N TYR A 211 11.47 20.69 5.99
CA TYR A 211 10.03 20.90 5.80
C TYR A 211 9.42 21.69 6.95
N LYS A 212 8.20 22.15 6.74
CA LYS A 212 7.33 22.73 7.77
C LYS A 212 6.00 21.98 7.75
N THR A 213 5.40 21.83 8.92
CA THR A 213 4.10 21.17 9.09
C THR A 213 3.02 22.19 9.40
N ALA A 214 1.84 22.01 8.83
CA ALA A 214 0.64 22.70 9.23
C ALA A 214 -0.50 21.68 9.31
N ILE A 215 -1.20 21.63 10.45
CA ILE A 215 -2.34 20.75 10.67
C ILE A 215 -3.58 21.61 10.76
N VAL A 216 -4.59 21.28 9.95
CA VAL A 216 -5.87 22.00 9.93
C VAL A 216 -7.00 21.00 10.10
N THR A 217 -7.85 21.22 11.09
CA THR A 217 -9.08 20.44 11.31
C THR A 217 -10.29 21.24 10.84
N ARG A 218 -11.02 20.71 9.88
CA ARG A 218 -12.20 21.33 9.28
C ARG A 218 -13.21 20.23 8.91
N GLY A 219 -14.50 20.63 8.78
CA GLY A 219 -15.51 19.78 8.14
C GLY A 219 -15.07 19.44 6.69
N HIS A 220 -15.39 18.23 6.24
CA HIS A 220 -14.92 17.73 4.93
C HIS A 220 -15.54 18.49 3.73
N HIS A 221 -16.65 19.21 3.93
CA HIS A 221 -17.23 20.16 2.98
C HIS A 221 -18.14 21.16 3.68
N ALA A 222 -18.60 22.16 2.95
CA ALA A 222 -19.45 23.19 3.51
C ALA A 222 -20.76 22.63 4.07
N GLY A 223 -21.16 23.10 5.26
CA GLY A 223 -22.30 22.55 6.03
C GLY A 223 -23.68 22.66 5.35
N TYR A 224 -23.77 23.41 4.24
CA TYR A 224 -25.01 23.52 3.47
C TYR A 224 -25.20 22.40 2.43
N TYR A 225 -24.19 21.54 2.20
CA TYR A 225 -24.35 20.39 1.33
C TYR A 225 -25.07 19.24 2.05
N PRO A 226 -25.96 18.50 1.34
CA PRO A 226 -26.58 17.32 1.90
C PRO A 226 -25.54 16.30 2.40
N GLY A 227 -25.75 15.78 3.61
CA GLY A 227 -24.82 14.80 4.20
C GLY A 227 -23.57 15.39 4.80
N ALA A 228 -23.42 16.73 4.88
CA ALA A 228 -22.33 17.35 5.62
C ALA A 228 -22.37 16.88 7.08
N LYS A 229 -21.24 16.31 7.54
CA LYS A 229 -21.04 15.94 8.94
C LYS A 229 -19.88 16.78 9.47
N ASN A 230 -20.07 17.35 10.65
CA ASN A 230 -19.03 18.10 11.36
C ASN A 230 -18.06 17.14 12.02
#